data_0e1b5d48efd94a38630c0e08e2d8b646
#
_entry.id   0e1b5d48efd94a38630c0e08e2d8b646
#
_cell.length_a   1.000
_cell.length_b   1.000
_cell.length_c   1.000
_cell.angle_alpha   90.00
_cell.angle_beta   90.00
_cell.angle_gamma   90.00
#
_symmetry.space_group_name_H-M   'P 1'
#
loop_
_entity.id
_entity.type
_entity.pdbx_description
1 polymer ?
#
loop_
_entity_poly.entity_id
_entity_poly.type
_entity_poly.pdbx_seq_one_letter_code
_entity_poly.pdbx_strand_id
1 'polypeptide(L)'
;MTLEGAKVKVVAELMPYSGGLKRNIVQCLDDYDIPLKLSHTVVDIKGKERVEGITLAEVDGKGKPIPGTEEEYTCDTLLLSCGLIPENEISRGMGVDMNPVTSGPKVNESLETNIEGVFACGNVLHVHDLVDFVSEEAKTAGRNAAEYVKNLQSDTDDEEKSSKEDAA
;
A
#
# COMPACT_ATOMS: atom_id res chain seq x y z
N MET A 1 -18.01 -7.84 -8.71
CA MET A 1 -17.96 -7.77 -10.19
C MET A 1 -18.90 -8.80 -10.81
N THR A 2 -18.69 -10.10 -10.65
CA THR A 2 -19.53 -11.15 -11.29
C THR A 2 -21.02 -11.02 -10.91
N LEU A 3 -21.32 -10.74 -9.63
CA LEU A 3 -22.71 -10.50 -9.17
C LEU A 3 -23.38 -9.29 -9.82
N GLU A 4 -22.60 -8.32 -10.32
CA GLU A 4 -23.07 -7.13 -11.02
C GLU A 4 -23.03 -7.30 -12.56
N GLY A 5 -22.89 -8.55 -13.03
CA GLY A 5 -22.97 -8.90 -14.44
C GLY A 5 -21.66 -8.80 -15.24
N ALA A 6 -20.53 -8.49 -14.60
CA ALA A 6 -19.24 -8.54 -15.28
C ALA A 6 -18.78 -10.00 -15.44
N LYS A 7 -18.24 -10.33 -16.63
CA LYS A 7 -17.64 -11.63 -16.89
C LYS A 7 -16.13 -11.54 -16.72
N VAL A 8 -15.62 -12.02 -15.59
CA VAL A 8 -14.19 -12.17 -15.37
C VAL A 8 -13.68 -13.34 -16.19
N LYS A 9 -12.70 -13.11 -17.05
CA LYS A 9 -12.18 -14.14 -17.98
C LYS A 9 -11.01 -14.91 -17.37
N VAL A 10 -10.16 -14.22 -16.64
CA VAL A 10 -8.95 -14.78 -16.05
C VAL A 10 -8.45 -13.87 -14.92
N VAL A 11 -7.82 -14.47 -13.92
CA VAL A 11 -6.96 -13.78 -12.94
C VAL A 11 -5.53 -14.27 -13.17
N ALA A 12 -4.60 -13.35 -13.39
CA ALA A 12 -3.19 -13.66 -13.55
C ALA A 12 -2.40 -13.22 -12.32
N GLU A 13 -1.56 -14.09 -11.81
CA GLU A 13 -0.65 -13.84 -10.69
C GLU A 13 0.79 -14.05 -11.17
N LEU A 14 1.64 -13.06 -10.92
CA LEU A 14 3.06 -13.09 -11.30
C LEU A 14 3.83 -14.20 -10.57
N MET A 15 3.47 -14.44 -9.31
CA MET A 15 4.15 -15.45 -8.48
C MET A 15 3.67 -16.86 -8.82
N PRO A 16 4.48 -17.90 -8.56
CA PRO A 16 4.07 -19.30 -8.74
C PRO A 16 3.08 -19.78 -7.66
N TYR A 17 2.60 -18.88 -6.82
CA TYR A 17 1.61 -19.11 -5.78
C TYR A 17 0.75 -17.87 -5.58
N SER A 18 -0.48 -18.05 -5.09
CA SER A 18 -1.33 -16.92 -4.71
C SER A 18 -1.00 -16.45 -3.30
N GLY A 19 -0.73 -15.15 -3.13
CA GLY A 19 -0.58 -14.50 -1.83
C GLY A 19 -1.90 -14.25 -1.10
N GLY A 20 -3.05 -14.46 -1.76
CA GLY A 20 -4.37 -14.27 -1.19
C GLY A 20 -4.78 -15.36 -0.18
N LEU A 21 -5.73 -15.02 0.70
CA LEU A 21 -6.31 -16.00 1.63
C LEU A 21 -6.98 -17.14 0.84
N LYS A 22 -6.73 -18.39 1.24
CA LYS A 22 -7.29 -19.57 0.57
C LYS A 22 -8.82 -19.51 0.40
N ARG A 23 -9.54 -18.98 1.39
CA ARG A 23 -11.00 -18.79 1.30
C ARG A 23 -11.40 -17.84 0.14
N ASN A 24 -10.59 -16.82 -0.15
CA ASN A 24 -10.88 -15.89 -1.23
C ASN A 24 -10.68 -16.55 -2.59
N ILE A 25 -9.70 -17.44 -2.72
CA ILE A 25 -9.52 -18.23 -3.95
C ILE A 25 -10.78 -19.06 -4.20
N VAL A 26 -11.25 -19.82 -3.19
CA VAL A 26 -12.45 -20.65 -3.33
C VAL A 26 -13.68 -19.78 -3.63
N GLN A 27 -13.99 -18.81 -2.76
CA GLN A 27 -15.24 -18.02 -2.84
C GLN A 27 -15.29 -17.01 -3.99
N CYS A 28 -14.14 -16.56 -4.48
CA CYS A 28 -14.09 -15.51 -5.51
C CYS A 28 -13.67 -16.03 -6.88
N LEU A 29 -13.00 -17.17 -6.96
CA LEU A 29 -12.56 -17.76 -8.23
C LEU A 29 -13.22 -19.12 -8.49
N ASP A 30 -13.03 -20.11 -7.63
CA ASP A 30 -13.51 -21.48 -7.85
C ASP A 30 -15.03 -21.53 -7.93
N ASP A 31 -15.76 -20.85 -7.03
CA ASP A 31 -17.24 -20.79 -7.03
C ASP A 31 -17.84 -20.12 -8.28
N TYR A 32 -17.03 -19.40 -9.05
CA TYR A 32 -17.43 -18.70 -10.28
C TYR A 32 -16.74 -19.23 -11.54
N ASP A 33 -16.02 -20.33 -11.44
CA ASP A 33 -15.26 -20.93 -12.55
C ASP A 33 -14.29 -19.93 -13.22
N ILE A 34 -13.68 -19.03 -12.43
CA ILE A 34 -12.71 -18.06 -12.92
C ILE A 34 -11.31 -18.68 -12.88
N PRO A 35 -10.64 -18.85 -14.02
CA PRO A 35 -9.31 -19.47 -14.05
C PRO A 35 -8.27 -18.56 -13.41
N LEU A 36 -7.46 -19.14 -12.50
CA LEU A 36 -6.27 -18.53 -11.92
C LEU A 36 -5.02 -19.04 -12.64
N LYS A 37 -4.30 -18.13 -13.29
CA LYS A 37 -3.00 -18.42 -13.92
C LYS A 37 -1.88 -17.90 -13.05
N LEU A 38 -1.12 -18.81 -12.47
CA LEU A 38 0.09 -18.51 -11.70
C LEU A 38 1.29 -18.39 -12.64
N SER A 39 2.32 -17.66 -12.21
CA SER A 39 3.51 -17.36 -13.02
C SER A 39 3.18 -16.71 -14.36
N HIS A 40 2.17 -15.82 -14.39
CA HIS A 40 1.76 -15.11 -15.59
C HIS A 40 1.72 -13.60 -15.37
N THR A 41 2.01 -12.85 -16.43
CA THR A 41 1.91 -11.38 -16.41
C THR A 41 1.33 -10.85 -17.71
N VAL A 42 0.81 -9.62 -17.68
CA VAL A 42 0.38 -8.90 -18.88
C VAL A 42 1.61 -8.40 -19.62
N VAL A 43 1.74 -8.75 -20.88
CA VAL A 43 2.87 -8.33 -21.75
C VAL A 43 2.44 -7.34 -22.82
N ASP A 44 1.14 -7.27 -23.14
CA ASP A 44 0.60 -6.30 -24.09
C ASP A 44 -0.84 -5.94 -23.76
N ILE A 45 -1.23 -4.69 -24.08
CA ILE A 45 -2.58 -4.17 -23.90
C ILE A 45 -3.03 -3.59 -25.24
N LYS A 46 -4.12 -4.14 -25.80
CA LYS A 46 -4.68 -3.72 -27.08
C LYS A 46 -5.77 -2.67 -26.89
N GLY A 47 -5.85 -1.72 -27.83
CA GLY A 47 -6.80 -0.62 -27.83
C GLY A 47 -6.16 0.73 -27.60
N LYS A 48 -6.68 1.79 -28.24
CA LYS A 48 -6.16 3.17 -28.10
C LYS A 48 -6.97 4.02 -27.15
N GLU A 49 -8.28 4.05 -27.33
CA GLU A 49 -9.20 4.85 -26.49
C GLU A 49 -9.78 4.02 -25.35
N ARG A 50 -9.91 2.73 -25.55
CA ARG A 50 -10.42 1.76 -24.58
C ARG A 50 -9.66 0.44 -24.75
N VAL A 51 -9.56 -0.34 -23.67
CA VAL A 51 -9.02 -1.69 -23.72
C VAL A 51 -9.92 -2.57 -24.57
N GLU A 52 -9.36 -3.24 -25.56
CA GLU A 52 -10.02 -4.19 -26.47
C GLU A 52 -9.55 -5.63 -26.22
N GLY A 53 -8.39 -5.77 -25.57
CA GLY A 53 -7.81 -7.05 -25.22
C GLY A 53 -6.47 -6.91 -24.51
N ILE A 54 -6.01 -8.02 -23.98
CA ILE A 54 -4.69 -8.15 -23.35
C ILE A 54 -3.99 -9.41 -23.86
N THR A 55 -2.69 -9.42 -23.77
CA THR A 55 -1.87 -10.63 -23.94
C THR A 55 -1.21 -10.97 -22.61
N LEU A 56 -1.41 -12.19 -22.13
CA LEU A 56 -0.68 -12.76 -21.00
C LEU A 56 0.48 -13.61 -21.52
N ALA A 57 1.56 -13.70 -20.76
CA ALA A 57 2.62 -14.68 -20.98
C ALA A 57 3.05 -15.30 -19.65
N GLU A 58 3.50 -16.55 -19.72
CA GLU A 58 4.17 -17.20 -18.59
C GLU A 58 5.49 -16.51 -18.28
N VAL A 59 5.88 -16.47 -17.00
CA VAL A 59 7.14 -15.89 -16.57
C VAL A 59 8.07 -16.95 -15.97
N ASP A 60 9.37 -16.72 -16.15
CA ASP A 60 10.43 -17.54 -15.54
C ASP A 60 10.56 -17.25 -14.03
N GLY A 61 11.43 -17.99 -13.35
CA GLY A 61 11.72 -17.79 -11.91
C GLY A 61 12.31 -16.42 -11.54
N LYS A 62 12.59 -15.55 -12.53
CA LYS A 62 13.02 -14.16 -12.35
C LYS A 62 11.96 -13.14 -12.73
N GLY A 63 10.74 -13.60 -13.04
CA GLY A 63 9.61 -12.77 -13.47
C GLY A 63 9.71 -12.24 -14.90
N LYS A 64 10.57 -12.83 -15.75
CA LYS A 64 10.68 -12.43 -17.16
C LYS A 64 9.74 -13.25 -18.03
N PRO A 65 8.99 -12.62 -18.95
CA PRO A 65 8.12 -13.33 -19.88
C PRO A 65 8.89 -14.33 -20.72
N ILE A 66 8.33 -15.53 -20.89
CA ILE A 66 8.87 -16.62 -21.71
C ILE A 66 8.28 -16.50 -23.12
N PRO A 67 9.09 -16.25 -24.16
CA PRO A 67 8.60 -16.17 -25.54
C PRO A 67 7.93 -17.46 -26.00
N GLY A 68 6.80 -17.33 -26.72
CA GLY A 68 6.03 -18.47 -27.25
C GLY A 68 4.97 -19.00 -26.27
N THR A 69 4.77 -18.35 -25.12
CA THR A 69 3.73 -18.69 -24.15
C THR A 69 2.57 -17.67 -24.14
N GLU A 70 2.55 -16.77 -25.10
CA GLU A 70 1.58 -15.69 -25.20
C GLU A 70 0.18 -16.22 -25.40
N GLU A 71 -0.78 -15.73 -24.58
CA GLU A 71 -2.20 -16.02 -24.67
C GLU A 71 -2.99 -14.72 -24.80
N GLU A 72 -3.84 -14.65 -25.81
CA GLU A 72 -4.67 -13.45 -26.06
C GLU A 72 -6.06 -13.57 -25.42
N TYR A 73 -6.47 -12.51 -24.75
CA TYR A 73 -7.80 -12.36 -24.15
C TYR A 73 -8.48 -11.10 -24.69
N THR A 74 -9.61 -11.25 -25.38
CA THR A 74 -10.46 -10.11 -25.71
C THR A 74 -11.18 -9.65 -24.45
N CYS A 75 -11.04 -8.40 -24.06
CA CYS A 75 -11.71 -7.81 -22.89
C CYS A 75 -11.86 -6.30 -23.10
N ASP A 76 -12.79 -5.70 -22.40
CA ASP A 76 -13.04 -4.26 -22.41
C ASP A 76 -12.50 -3.57 -21.13
N THR A 77 -12.02 -4.34 -20.19
CA THR A 77 -11.51 -3.84 -18.91
C THR A 77 -10.36 -4.71 -18.41
N LEU A 78 -9.29 -4.07 -17.98
CA LEU A 78 -8.18 -4.67 -17.26
C LEU A 78 -8.08 -4.04 -15.88
N LEU A 79 -8.11 -4.87 -14.84
CA LEU A 79 -7.86 -4.46 -13.45
C LEU A 79 -6.44 -4.84 -13.05
N LEU A 80 -5.67 -3.85 -12.62
CA LEU A 80 -4.31 -4.03 -12.16
C LEU A 80 -4.28 -4.03 -10.63
N SER A 81 -3.63 -5.04 -10.06
CA SER A 81 -3.36 -5.18 -8.62
C SER A 81 -1.87 -5.48 -8.44
N CYS A 82 -1.04 -4.51 -8.82
CA CYS A 82 0.42 -4.67 -8.90
C CYS A 82 1.16 -4.34 -7.59
N GLY A 83 0.46 -4.36 -6.48
CA GLY A 83 0.95 -3.97 -5.17
C GLY A 83 0.66 -2.52 -4.83
N LEU A 84 0.72 -2.23 -3.54
CA LEU A 84 0.55 -0.89 -3.00
C LEU A 84 1.93 -0.27 -2.72
N ILE A 85 2.03 1.04 -2.93
CA ILE A 85 3.20 1.84 -2.57
C ILE A 85 2.74 2.90 -1.59
N PRO A 86 3.45 3.11 -0.47
CA PRO A 86 3.14 4.18 0.46
C PRO A 86 3.07 5.54 -0.23
N GLU A 87 1.92 6.24 -0.12
CA GLU A 87 1.72 7.56 -0.70
C GLU A 87 2.32 8.62 0.22
N ASN A 88 3.41 9.23 -0.21
CA ASN A 88 4.23 10.13 0.60
C ASN A 88 4.62 11.42 -0.11
N GLU A 89 3.79 11.92 -1.00
CA GLU A 89 4.04 13.17 -1.70
C GLU A 89 4.10 14.35 -0.71
N ILE A 90 3.16 14.42 0.23
CA ILE A 90 3.12 15.44 1.29
C ILE A 90 4.34 15.32 2.20
N SER A 91 4.66 14.11 2.66
CA SER A 91 5.81 13.86 3.55
C SER A 91 7.13 14.30 2.90
N ARG A 92 7.32 14.01 1.61
CA ARG A 92 8.49 14.47 0.85
C ARG A 92 8.51 15.98 0.69
N GLY A 93 7.36 16.60 0.44
CA GLY A 93 7.23 18.05 0.34
C GLY A 93 7.58 18.79 1.64
N MET A 94 7.40 18.15 2.78
CA MET A 94 7.78 18.65 4.12
C MET A 94 9.25 18.42 4.44
N GLY A 95 10.00 17.65 3.66
CA GLY A 95 11.40 17.30 3.93
C GLY A 95 11.57 16.11 4.90
N VAL A 96 10.56 15.25 5.00
CA VAL A 96 10.65 14.02 5.80
C VAL A 96 11.62 13.03 5.12
N ASP A 97 12.53 12.46 5.90
CA ASP A 97 13.45 11.44 5.44
C ASP A 97 12.72 10.15 5.07
N MET A 98 12.98 9.64 3.86
CA MET A 98 12.31 8.45 3.34
C MET A 98 13.19 7.21 3.44
N ASN A 99 12.58 6.07 3.72
CA ASN A 99 13.22 4.76 3.67
C ASN A 99 13.19 4.23 2.23
N PRO A 100 14.33 3.96 1.58
CA PRO A 100 14.37 3.52 0.18
C PRO A 100 13.81 2.12 -0.02
N VAL A 101 13.71 1.29 1.03
CA VAL A 101 13.18 -0.09 0.94
C VAL A 101 11.66 -0.10 1.00
N THR A 102 11.08 0.60 1.98
CA THR A 102 9.62 0.63 2.18
C THR A 102 8.93 1.74 1.40
N SER A 103 9.67 2.74 0.92
CA SER A 103 9.16 4.00 0.35
C SER A 103 8.33 4.84 1.33
N GLY A 104 8.31 4.50 2.60
CA GLY A 104 7.68 5.24 3.69
C GLY A 104 8.64 6.16 4.43
N PRO A 105 8.15 7.01 5.34
CA PRO A 105 8.97 7.82 6.23
C PRO A 105 9.91 6.96 7.09
N LYS A 106 11.09 7.50 7.42
CA LYS A 106 11.89 6.98 8.52
C LYS A 106 11.32 7.54 9.82
N VAL A 107 11.04 6.65 10.77
CA VAL A 107 10.52 7.02 12.08
C VAL A 107 11.37 6.40 13.20
N ASN A 108 11.32 7.01 14.39
CA ASN A 108 11.87 6.46 15.62
C ASN A 108 10.88 5.46 16.27
N GLU A 109 11.19 4.98 17.46
CA GLU A 109 10.34 4.04 18.23
C GLU A 109 8.98 4.64 18.62
N SER A 110 8.87 5.97 18.68
CA SER A 110 7.63 6.69 18.94
C SER A 110 6.80 6.98 17.69
N LEU A 111 7.22 6.48 16.52
CA LEU A 111 6.64 6.74 15.20
C LEU A 111 6.76 8.22 14.76
N GLU A 112 7.68 8.97 15.37
CA GLU A 112 8.01 10.33 15.00
C GLU A 112 9.07 10.34 13.89
N THR A 113 8.93 11.25 12.95
CA THR A 113 9.86 11.42 11.81
C THR A 113 11.08 12.25 12.21
N ASN A 114 11.95 12.59 11.24
CA ASN A 114 13.02 13.57 11.44
C ASN A 114 12.51 15.01 11.60
N ILE A 115 11.24 15.26 11.37
CA ILE A 115 10.58 16.56 11.58
C ILE A 115 9.85 16.48 12.93
N GLU A 116 10.23 17.34 13.84
CA GLU A 116 9.66 17.41 15.20
C GLU A 116 8.14 17.59 15.17
N GLY A 117 7.41 16.79 15.95
CA GLY A 117 5.96 16.81 16.04
C GLY A 117 5.25 16.16 14.84
N VAL A 118 5.97 15.60 13.88
CA VAL A 118 5.41 14.90 12.72
C VAL A 118 5.55 13.40 12.90
N PHE A 119 4.42 12.73 13.03
CA PHE A 119 4.33 11.28 13.22
C PHE A 119 3.78 10.60 11.96
N ALA A 120 4.19 9.36 11.70
CA ALA A 120 3.71 8.59 10.57
C ALA A 120 3.35 7.16 10.99
N CYS A 121 2.20 6.67 10.51
CA CYS A 121 1.72 5.32 10.77
C CYS A 121 0.84 4.81 9.63
N GLY A 122 0.57 3.51 9.63
CA GLY A 122 -0.26 2.85 8.64
C GLY A 122 0.41 2.75 7.27
N ASN A 123 -0.39 2.68 6.21
CA ASN A 123 0.11 2.43 4.86
C ASN A 123 0.96 3.57 4.27
N VAL A 124 1.04 4.73 4.88
CA VAL A 124 2.03 5.75 4.51
C VAL A 124 3.43 5.40 5.00
N LEU A 125 3.53 4.68 6.15
CA LEU A 125 4.80 4.23 6.72
C LEU A 125 5.31 2.98 5.98
N HIS A 126 4.49 1.95 5.92
CA HIS A 126 4.67 0.76 5.09
C HIS A 126 3.33 0.06 4.87
N VAL A 127 3.23 -0.74 3.80
CA VAL A 127 1.98 -1.43 3.50
C VAL A 127 1.80 -2.62 4.43
N HIS A 128 0.65 -2.66 5.10
CA HIS A 128 0.26 -3.75 5.98
C HIS A 128 -0.69 -4.73 5.27
N ASP A 129 -0.58 -6.02 5.58
CA ASP A 129 -1.48 -7.05 5.07
C ASP A 129 -2.84 -7.06 5.79
N LEU A 130 -2.87 -6.64 7.05
CA LEU A 130 -4.06 -6.66 7.90
C LEU A 130 -4.32 -5.30 8.54
N VAL A 131 -5.58 -4.87 8.53
CA VAL A 131 -6.02 -3.61 9.14
C VAL A 131 -5.83 -3.58 10.66
N ASP A 132 -5.79 -4.73 11.31
CA ASP A 132 -5.55 -4.83 12.76
C ASP A 132 -4.18 -4.26 13.14
N PHE A 133 -3.13 -4.53 12.35
CA PHE A 133 -1.80 -3.95 12.56
C PHE A 133 -1.78 -2.45 12.33
N VAL A 134 -2.49 -1.97 11.28
CA VAL A 134 -2.67 -0.53 11.04
C VAL A 134 -3.30 0.15 12.26
N SER A 135 -4.33 -0.47 12.83
CA SER A 135 -5.05 0.09 13.98
C SER A 135 -4.19 0.16 15.24
N GLU A 136 -3.38 -0.86 15.53
CA GLU A 136 -2.48 -0.85 16.70
C GLU A 136 -1.33 0.16 16.52
N GLU A 137 -0.76 0.26 15.34
CA GLU A 137 0.26 1.25 15.00
C GLU A 137 -0.30 2.67 15.12
N ALA A 138 -1.50 2.92 14.59
CA ALA A 138 -2.18 4.22 14.68
C ALA A 138 -2.49 4.64 16.12
N LYS A 139 -2.90 3.69 16.99
CA LYS A 139 -3.08 3.97 18.43
C LYS A 139 -1.76 4.40 19.09
N THR A 140 -0.67 3.76 18.72
CA THR A 140 0.67 4.08 19.25
C THR A 140 1.10 5.47 18.79
N ALA A 141 1.01 5.78 17.50
CA ALA A 141 1.31 7.10 16.96
C ALA A 141 0.45 8.20 17.59
N GLY A 142 -0.86 7.97 17.71
CA GLY A 142 -1.78 8.92 18.30
C GLY A 142 -1.51 9.19 19.78
N ARG A 143 -1.11 8.17 20.55
CA ARG A 143 -0.70 8.34 21.97
C ARG A 143 0.56 9.17 22.08
N ASN A 144 1.57 8.87 21.28
CA ASN A 144 2.84 9.57 21.29
C ASN A 144 2.71 11.03 20.84
N ALA A 145 1.90 11.29 19.81
CA ALA A 145 1.58 12.64 19.36
C ALA A 145 0.85 13.45 20.46
N ALA A 146 -0.09 12.82 21.17
CA ALA A 146 -0.81 13.48 22.27
C ALA A 146 0.12 13.79 23.47
N GLU A 147 1.09 12.91 23.74
CA GLU A 147 2.11 13.14 24.78
C GLU A 147 3.05 14.28 24.39
N TYR A 148 3.49 14.32 23.13
CA TYR A 148 4.28 15.41 22.59
C TYR A 148 3.58 16.78 22.79
N VAL A 149 2.30 16.90 22.43
CA VAL A 149 1.52 18.14 22.60
C VAL A 149 1.40 18.54 24.07
N LYS A 150 1.20 17.58 24.99
CA LYS A 150 1.13 17.86 26.44
C LYS A 150 2.46 18.40 26.98
N ASN A 151 3.57 17.84 26.53
CA ASN A 151 4.90 18.30 26.97
C ASN A 151 5.17 19.74 26.49
N LEU A 152 4.83 20.08 25.25
CA LEU A 152 4.93 21.44 24.74
C LEU A 152 4.10 22.44 25.55
N GLN A 153 2.90 22.06 25.99
CA GLN A 153 2.06 22.93 26.83
C GLN A 153 2.64 23.15 28.22
N SER A 154 3.24 22.12 28.83
CA SER A 154 3.87 22.26 30.14
C SER A 154 5.09 23.17 30.08
N ASP A 155 5.93 23.07 29.05
CA ASP A 155 7.11 23.90 28.88
C ASP A 155 6.74 25.39 28.70
N THR A 156 5.69 25.69 27.93
CA THR A 156 5.18 27.07 27.77
C THR A 156 4.61 27.65 29.05
N ASP A 157 3.90 26.86 29.86
CA ASP A 157 3.35 27.29 31.16
C ASP A 157 4.45 27.58 32.19
N ASP A 158 5.56 26.85 32.16
CA ASP A 158 6.69 27.04 33.05
C ASP A 158 7.55 28.27 32.63
N GLU A 159 7.74 28.52 31.33
CA GLU A 159 8.37 29.74 30.83
C GLU A 159 7.58 31.00 31.16
N GLU A 160 6.25 30.98 31.07
CA GLU A 160 5.39 32.09 31.46
C GLU A 160 5.40 32.37 32.96
N LYS A 161 5.55 31.36 33.81
CA LYS A 161 5.67 31.52 35.24
C LYS A 161 7.03 32.13 35.63
N SER A 162 8.11 31.60 35.06
CA SER A 162 9.47 32.11 35.28
C SER A 162 9.62 33.58 34.88
N SER A 163 9.05 33.98 33.75
CA SER A 163 9.09 35.36 33.24
C SER A 163 8.29 36.34 34.12
N LYS A 164 7.28 35.87 34.84
CA LYS A 164 6.47 36.68 35.79
C LYS A 164 7.13 36.81 37.14
N GLU A 165 7.94 35.84 37.58
CA GLU A 165 8.73 35.90 38.81
C GLU A 165 9.93 36.82 38.69
N ASP A 166 10.59 36.86 37.50
CA ASP A 166 11.74 37.75 37.26
C ASP A 166 11.33 39.23 37.06
N ALA A 167 10.05 39.53 36.87
CA ALA A 167 9.48 40.89 36.67
C ALA A 167 8.87 41.52 37.93
N ALA A 168 8.89 40.83 39.07
CA ALA A 168 8.32 41.27 40.35
C ALA A 168 9.39 41.58 41.39
#